data_ffb9389c8732666ff513207fa6322260
#
_entry.id   ffb9389c8732666ff513207fa6322260
#
_cell.length_a   1.000
_cell.length_b   1.000
_cell.length_c   1.000
_cell.angle_alpha   90.00
_cell.angle_beta   90.00
_cell.angle_gamma   90.00
#
_symmetry.space_group_name_H-M   'P 1'
#
loop_
_entity.id
_entity.type
_entity.pdbx_description
1 polymer ?
#
loop_
_entity_poly.entity_id
_entity_poly.type
_entity_poly.pdbx_seq_one_letter_code
_entity_poly.pdbx_strand_id
1 'polypeptide(L)'
;MSWEEFETHPHTINGVIEKWAKKKAEKFAFIFYDTEKKYTFKEFYDAITIMAFKLYNLGFRKGDIIATSLPFLYEHIVLGYACAKLGVMWCPMDLRLKPPEIMRNLSLLKEKCKMYCHLGKTTAANFGMIGAAVMKNNPWLEYVVQFSTPDDKYRNGIIPGFQLLKEAQDEFKETEKGSENMRNFIAECDKVGQDDPILIIFTTGSTGYPKPAMLTNKGITCQNMCLAKGLKCKEDDIMLVNLPPSHVGGTTEQFMTPIFIGGSVVVLHIFDPAKTLDAIQKYKVTIMGQIPALFVMEWRLPNFHGYNLNSLKYAIAAGQPVDKPFLERLTKMAPNMFTGLGLTETSGFCSYTPTDLPLDEFTGTLGFDFPIYPMSIRKPMNEDGSAGKDLPKGEIGEICYKGPQTFLGYFGNEEATRKTLSSDGYLYTGDMGYIDEKGLHLAGRRKFLIKPKGYQVFPPEVEAHIAELPQIEFVGVIGAKHNVFTEGVVAYIKLKEGQVLTEQEVLQHCKGMASYKRPSLVVFLKEFPLNRIAKTDYVALQERVDKDIEAARAKGGWDS
;
A
#
# COMPACT_ATOMS: atom_id res chain seq x y z
N MET A 1 13.74 -13.56 -14.77
CA MET A 1 13.64 -14.80 -13.94
C MET A 1 12.48 -15.65 -14.48
N SER A 2 12.69 -16.95 -14.72
CA SER A 2 11.63 -17.91 -15.05
C SER A 2 10.91 -18.40 -13.78
N TRP A 3 9.77 -19.12 -13.93
CA TRP A 3 9.10 -19.71 -12.76
C TRP A 3 9.96 -20.82 -12.12
N GLU A 4 10.69 -21.59 -12.93
CA GLU A 4 11.64 -22.60 -12.46
C GLU A 4 12.81 -21.98 -11.68
N GLU A 5 13.33 -20.85 -12.15
CA GLU A 5 14.34 -20.09 -11.41
C GLU A 5 13.77 -19.53 -10.09
N PHE A 6 12.50 -19.18 -10.03
CA PHE A 6 11.86 -18.73 -8.80
C PHE A 6 11.75 -19.85 -7.77
N GLU A 7 11.44 -21.08 -8.18
CA GLU A 7 11.35 -22.21 -7.25
C GLU A 7 12.66 -22.48 -6.51
N THR A 8 13.80 -22.19 -7.15
CA THR A 8 15.14 -22.30 -6.56
C THR A 8 15.67 -20.99 -5.97
N HIS A 9 14.92 -19.90 -6.11
CA HIS A 9 15.28 -18.62 -5.52
C HIS A 9 14.99 -18.60 -4.01
N PRO A 10 15.78 -17.89 -3.18
CA PRO A 10 15.45 -17.72 -1.78
C PRO A 10 14.04 -17.13 -1.60
N HIS A 11 13.22 -17.76 -0.77
CA HIS A 11 11.88 -17.29 -0.42
C HIS A 11 11.83 -16.49 0.89
N THR A 12 13.00 -16.08 1.39
CA THR A 12 13.13 -15.09 2.47
C THR A 12 13.80 -13.84 1.94
N ILE A 13 13.35 -12.67 2.39
CA ILE A 13 13.94 -11.40 1.92
C ILE A 13 15.43 -11.30 2.27
N ASN A 14 15.86 -11.86 3.39
CA ASN A 14 17.28 -11.91 3.77
C ASN A 14 18.09 -12.86 2.91
N GLY A 15 17.54 -14.02 2.54
CA GLY A 15 18.18 -14.93 1.60
C GLY A 15 18.38 -14.32 0.23
N VAL A 16 17.45 -13.44 -0.20
CA VAL A 16 17.60 -12.64 -1.42
C VAL A 16 18.81 -11.70 -1.32
N ILE A 17 18.94 -10.94 -0.21
CA ILE A 17 20.08 -10.03 -0.01
C ILE A 17 21.39 -10.81 0.05
N GLU A 18 21.43 -11.92 0.77
CA GLU A 18 22.59 -12.80 0.86
C GLU A 18 23.04 -13.32 -0.51
N LYS A 19 22.10 -13.77 -1.32
CA LYS A 19 22.37 -14.20 -2.71
C LYS A 19 23.05 -13.10 -3.51
N TRP A 20 22.54 -11.88 -3.45
CA TRP A 20 23.09 -10.76 -4.22
C TRP A 20 24.40 -10.21 -3.62
N ALA A 21 24.54 -10.21 -2.30
CA ALA A 21 25.81 -9.88 -1.63
C ALA A 21 26.93 -10.83 -2.05
N LYS A 22 26.62 -12.12 -2.31
CA LYS A 22 27.59 -13.11 -2.83
C LYS A 22 27.87 -12.95 -4.32
N LYS A 23 26.82 -12.69 -5.13
CA LYS A 23 26.95 -12.65 -6.60
C LYS A 23 27.35 -11.29 -7.16
N LYS A 24 26.98 -10.19 -6.48
CA LYS A 24 27.13 -8.81 -6.95
C LYS A 24 27.52 -7.88 -5.79
N ALA A 25 28.54 -8.28 -5.02
CA ALA A 25 28.96 -7.60 -3.81
C ALA A 25 29.05 -6.08 -3.95
N GLU A 26 29.71 -5.60 -5.01
CA GLU A 26 30.02 -4.19 -5.26
C GLU A 26 28.90 -3.43 -6.01
N LYS A 27 27.84 -4.10 -6.43
CA LYS A 27 26.70 -3.44 -7.06
C LYS A 27 25.91 -2.65 -6.02
N PHE A 28 25.54 -1.41 -6.33
CA PHE A 28 24.67 -0.61 -5.48
C PHE A 28 23.27 -1.21 -5.42
N ALA A 29 22.82 -1.54 -4.21
CA ALA A 29 21.46 -1.95 -3.94
C ALA A 29 20.54 -0.74 -3.91
N PHE A 30 20.95 0.34 -3.24
CA PHE A 30 20.16 1.57 -3.17
C PHE A 30 21.02 2.83 -3.06
N ILE A 31 20.42 3.94 -3.50
CA ILE A 31 20.99 5.28 -3.52
C ILE A 31 19.98 6.22 -2.87
N PHE A 32 20.38 6.97 -1.86
CA PHE A 32 19.55 8.03 -1.31
C PHE A 32 19.71 9.33 -2.10
N TYR A 33 18.62 9.85 -2.65
CA TYR A 33 18.63 11.10 -3.40
C TYR A 33 19.08 12.28 -2.52
N ASP A 34 18.49 12.41 -1.32
CA ASP A 34 18.69 13.57 -0.44
C ASP A 34 20.11 13.67 0.16
N THR A 35 20.83 12.56 0.28
CA THR A 35 22.18 12.51 0.88
C THR A 35 23.25 12.08 -0.10
N GLU A 36 22.88 11.66 -1.30
CA GLU A 36 23.73 11.07 -2.35
C GLU A 36 24.51 9.82 -1.91
N LYS A 37 24.24 9.30 -0.72
CA LYS A 37 24.86 8.08 -0.21
C LYS A 37 24.39 6.87 -1.00
N LYS A 38 25.34 5.98 -1.28
CA LYS A 38 25.13 4.74 -2.03
C LYS A 38 25.58 3.58 -1.16
N TYR A 39 24.85 2.49 -1.25
CA TYR A 39 25.14 1.27 -0.48
C TYR A 39 25.10 0.07 -1.39
N THR A 40 26.16 -0.73 -1.35
CA THR A 40 26.27 -1.96 -2.11
C THR A 40 25.47 -3.10 -1.46
N PHE A 41 25.22 -4.18 -2.20
CA PHE A 41 24.59 -5.37 -1.64
C PHE A 41 25.40 -5.96 -0.49
N LYS A 42 26.75 -5.88 -0.56
CA LYS A 42 27.63 -6.38 0.50
C LYS A 42 27.51 -5.55 1.77
N GLU A 43 27.60 -4.23 1.65
CA GLU A 43 27.46 -3.31 2.79
C GLU A 43 26.08 -3.45 3.44
N PHE A 44 25.03 -3.62 2.63
CA PHE A 44 23.68 -3.81 3.13
C PHE A 44 23.54 -5.13 3.90
N TYR A 45 24.04 -6.24 3.35
CA TYR A 45 24.01 -7.54 4.04
C TYR A 45 24.77 -7.52 5.37
N ASP A 46 25.95 -6.89 5.40
CA ASP A 46 26.77 -6.77 6.61
C ASP A 46 26.04 -5.92 7.68
N ALA A 47 25.47 -4.78 7.28
CA ALA A 47 24.72 -3.91 8.20
C ALA A 47 23.48 -4.61 8.78
N ILE A 48 22.74 -5.37 7.95
CA ILE A 48 21.61 -6.20 8.41
C ILE A 48 22.07 -7.19 9.47
N THR A 49 23.19 -7.87 9.24
CA THR A 49 23.71 -8.91 10.15
C THR A 49 24.15 -8.30 11.48
N ILE A 50 24.85 -7.17 11.45
CA ILE A 50 25.28 -6.41 12.63
C ILE A 50 24.05 -5.97 13.46
N MET A 51 23.04 -5.37 12.81
CA MET A 51 21.86 -4.90 13.51
C MET A 51 21.01 -6.06 14.05
N ALA A 52 20.87 -7.17 13.32
CA ALA A 52 20.17 -8.36 13.78
C ALA A 52 20.85 -8.96 15.03
N PHE A 53 22.18 -8.98 15.08
CA PHE A 53 22.93 -9.42 16.24
C PHE A 53 22.66 -8.51 17.46
N LYS A 54 22.60 -7.18 17.27
CA LYS A 54 22.23 -6.23 18.33
C LYS A 54 20.81 -6.50 18.84
N LEU A 55 19.83 -6.69 17.94
CA LEU A 55 18.45 -7.03 18.32
C LEU A 55 18.40 -8.34 19.11
N TYR A 56 19.16 -9.35 18.68
CA TYR A 56 19.27 -10.62 19.41
C TYR A 56 19.80 -10.41 20.83
N ASN A 57 20.85 -9.59 21.03
CA ASN A 57 21.42 -9.27 22.35
C ASN A 57 20.45 -8.44 23.22
N LEU A 58 19.61 -7.61 22.61
CA LEU A 58 18.52 -6.90 23.30
C LEU A 58 17.33 -7.81 23.68
N GLY A 59 17.40 -9.11 23.37
CA GLY A 59 16.37 -10.08 23.75
C GLY A 59 15.23 -10.22 22.74
N PHE A 60 15.36 -9.68 21.52
CA PHE A 60 14.38 -9.92 20.48
C PHE A 60 14.45 -11.35 19.94
N ARG A 61 13.30 -11.92 19.68
CA ARG A 61 13.15 -13.29 19.16
C ARG A 61 12.04 -13.34 18.12
N LYS A 62 11.99 -14.43 17.38
CA LYS A 62 10.95 -14.70 16.38
C LYS A 62 9.56 -14.48 16.96
N GLY A 63 8.75 -13.69 16.25
CA GLY A 63 7.37 -13.32 16.63
C GLY A 63 7.25 -12.04 17.46
N ASP A 64 8.35 -11.44 17.92
CA ASP A 64 8.32 -10.09 18.49
C ASP A 64 8.04 -9.05 17.42
N ILE A 65 7.68 -7.82 17.81
CA ILE A 65 7.35 -6.72 16.90
C ILE A 65 8.20 -5.49 17.24
N ILE A 66 8.69 -4.81 16.20
CA ILE A 66 9.26 -3.46 16.28
C ILE A 66 8.38 -2.53 15.45
N ALA A 67 7.73 -1.57 16.11
CA ALA A 67 6.92 -0.55 15.46
C ALA A 67 7.77 0.70 15.16
N THR A 68 7.54 1.33 14.00
CA THR A 68 8.33 2.49 13.59
C THR A 68 7.45 3.58 12.99
N SER A 69 7.78 4.84 13.26
CA SER A 69 7.25 6.03 12.58
C SER A 69 8.42 6.79 11.96
N LEU A 70 8.95 6.24 10.89
CA LEU A 70 10.15 6.72 10.19
C LEU A 70 9.91 6.74 8.67
N PRO A 71 10.49 7.68 7.91
CA PRO A 71 10.56 7.59 6.46
C PRO A 71 11.59 6.52 6.06
N PHE A 72 11.79 6.31 4.77
CA PHE A 72 12.91 5.49 4.29
C PHE A 72 14.24 6.19 4.60
N LEU A 73 14.85 5.86 5.74
CA LEU A 73 16.23 6.17 6.12
C LEU A 73 17.07 4.90 5.96
N TYR A 74 18.37 5.04 5.81
CA TYR A 74 19.29 3.89 5.82
C TYR A 74 19.07 3.00 7.03
N GLU A 75 19.06 3.61 8.20
CA GLU A 75 18.89 2.94 9.49
C GLU A 75 17.54 2.21 9.59
N HIS A 76 16.49 2.80 9.03
CA HIS A 76 15.16 2.21 9.03
C HIS A 76 15.06 0.99 8.11
N ILE A 77 15.68 1.05 6.93
CA ILE A 77 15.76 -0.07 5.99
C ILE A 77 16.57 -1.21 6.63
N VAL A 78 17.76 -0.90 7.18
CA VAL A 78 18.59 -1.90 7.85
C VAL A 78 17.86 -2.55 9.02
N LEU A 79 17.18 -1.75 9.85
CA LEU A 79 16.38 -2.25 10.97
C LEU A 79 15.27 -3.21 10.49
N GLY A 80 14.51 -2.85 9.45
CA GLY A 80 13.44 -3.68 8.91
C GLY A 80 13.94 -5.05 8.43
N TYR A 81 15.05 -5.06 7.70
CA TYR A 81 15.66 -6.33 7.24
C TYR A 81 16.34 -7.10 8.37
N ALA A 82 16.89 -6.41 9.39
CA ALA A 82 17.42 -7.06 10.58
C ALA A 82 16.30 -7.74 11.39
N CYS A 83 15.14 -7.10 11.50
CA CYS A 83 13.95 -7.71 12.06
C CYS A 83 13.62 -9.01 11.33
N ALA A 84 13.50 -8.96 10.01
CA ALA A 84 13.18 -10.13 9.19
C ALA A 84 14.24 -11.24 9.32
N LYS A 85 15.52 -10.91 9.55
CA LYS A 85 16.59 -11.91 9.77
C LYS A 85 16.40 -12.72 11.05
N LEU A 86 15.80 -12.13 12.08
CA LEU A 86 15.48 -12.77 13.35
C LEU A 86 14.04 -13.30 13.43
N GLY A 87 13.23 -13.11 12.40
CA GLY A 87 11.79 -13.42 12.45
C GLY A 87 10.98 -12.47 13.33
N VAL A 88 11.54 -11.29 13.63
CA VAL A 88 10.83 -10.17 14.24
C VAL A 88 10.00 -9.47 13.17
N MET A 89 8.76 -9.13 13.49
CA MET A 89 7.89 -8.42 12.54
C MET A 89 8.18 -6.91 12.58
N TRP A 90 8.57 -6.36 11.45
CA TRP A 90 8.70 -4.92 11.27
C TRP A 90 7.33 -4.31 11.00
N CYS A 91 6.97 -3.24 11.74
CA CYS A 91 5.68 -2.58 11.61
C CYS A 91 5.86 -1.07 11.35
N PRO A 92 6.08 -0.64 10.09
CA PRO A 92 6.17 0.76 9.75
C PRO A 92 4.79 1.42 9.76
N MET A 93 4.64 2.51 10.53
CA MET A 93 3.44 3.32 10.64
C MET A 93 3.58 4.63 9.89
N ASP A 94 2.47 5.17 9.40
CA ASP A 94 2.44 6.42 8.64
C ASP A 94 2.89 7.60 9.52
N LEU A 95 3.84 8.38 9.02
CA LEU A 95 4.37 9.57 9.69
C LEU A 95 3.32 10.66 9.97
N ARG A 96 2.22 10.66 9.24
CA ARG A 96 1.13 11.63 9.38
C ARG A 96 0.17 11.29 10.51
N LEU A 97 0.29 10.10 11.13
CA LEU A 97 -0.54 9.70 12.26
C LEU A 97 -0.34 10.65 13.45
N LYS A 98 -1.44 10.97 14.10
CA LYS A 98 -1.43 11.75 15.34
C LYS A 98 -1.21 10.84 16.56
N PRO A 99 -0.75 11.36 17.70
CA PRO A 99 -0.47 10.55 18.89
C PRO A 99 -1.58 9.58 19.27
N PRO A 100 -2.88 9.95 19.30
CA PRO A 100 -3.95 9.00 19.64
C PRO A 100 -4.06 7.83 18.64
N GLU A 101 -3.79 8.06 17.37
CA GLU A 101 -3.81 7.03 16.32
C GLU A 101 -2.63 6.06 16.49
N ILE A 102 -1.43 6.60 16.77
CA ILE A 102 -0.24 5.80 17.06
C ILE A 102 -0.47 4.93 18.28
N MET A 103 -0.99 5.51 19.39
CA MET A 103 -1.27 4.79 20.63
C MET A 103 -2.29 3.67 20.43
N ARG A 104 -3.35 3.93 19.64
CA ARG A 104 -4.33 2.90 19.27
C ARG A 104 -3.68 1.76 18.49
N ASN A 105 -2.88 2.09 17.47
CA ASN A 105 -2.20 1.08 16.68
C ASN A 105 -1.22 0.25 17.52
N LEU A 106 -0.45 0.88 18.39
CA LEU A 106 0.43 0.20 19.35
C LEU A 106 -0.34 -0.69 20.31
N SER A 107 -1.51 -0.27 20.78
CA SER A 107 -2.34 -1.09 21.69
C SER A 107 -2.80 -2.41 21.05
N LEU A 108 -2.99 -2.43 19.73
CA LEU A 108 -3.31 -3.66 18.99
C LEU A 108 -2.11 -4.62 18.89
N LEU A 109 -0.88 -4.11 19.05
CA LEU A 109 0.36 -4.88 18.96
C LEU A 109 0.97 -5.21 20.33
N LYS A 110 0.34 -4.76 21.42
CA LYS A 110 0.87 -4.70 22.79
C LYS A 110 1.54 -5.98 23.26
N GLU A 111 0.97 -7.15 22.94
CA GLU A 111 1.46 -8.43 23.47
C GLU A 111 2.86 -8.83 22.94
N LYS A 112 3.25 -8.30 21.78
CA LYS A 112 4.50 -8.67 21.08
C LYS A 112 5.39 -7.50 20.71
N CYS A 113 4.88 -6.27 20.77
CA CYS A 113 5.66 -5.08 20.40
C CYS A 113 6.53 -4.64 21.58
N LYS A 114 7.85 -4.74 21.43
CA LYS A 114 8.82 -4.38 22.47
C LYS A 114 9.50 -3.03 22.23
N MET A 115 9.57 -2.59 20.98
CA MET A 115 10.29 -1.36 20.60
C MET A 115 9.40 -0.46 19.73
N TYR A 116 9.52 0.84 19.99
CA TYR A 116 8.98 1.89 19.11
C TYR A 116 10.09 2.85 18.67
N CYS A 117 10.22 3.05 17.36
CA CYS A 117 11.21 3.95 16.77
C CYS A 117 10.54 5.16 16.12
N HIS A 118 11.08 6.36 16.33
CA HIS A 118 10.56 7.59 15.78
C HIS A 118 11.65 8.59 15.40
N LEU A 119 11.27 9.64 14.66
CA LEU A 119 12.15 10.78 14.38
C LEU A 119 12.28 11.71 15.60
N GLY A 120 13.34 12.54 15.61
CA GLY A 120 13.47 13.70 16.49
C GLY A 120 12.69 14.91 15.96
N LYS A 121 13.18 16.11 16.25
CA LYS A 121 12.61 17.36 15.73
C LYS A 121 13.01 17.54 14.25
N THR A 122 12.01 17.84 13.42
CA THR A 122 12.22 18.19 12.01
C THR A 122 11.60 19.57 11.72
N THR A 123 11.81 20.08 10.52
CA THR A 123 11.15 21.32 10.06
C THR A 123 9.64 21.17 9.95
N ALA A 124 9.13 19.96 9.68
CA ALA A 124 7.71 19.67 9.51
C ALA A 124 6.98 19.44 10.84
N ALA A 125 7.62 18.80 11.83
CA ALA A 125 7.01 18.46 13.11
C ALA A 125 8.05 18.11 14.19
N ASN A 126 7.62 18.16 15.46
CA ASN A 126 8.42 17.71 16.59
C ASN A 126 8.01 16.27 16.97
N PHE A 127 8.57 15.29 16.27
CA PHE A 127 8.33 13.86 16.54
C PHE A 127 8.88 13.40 17.88
N GLY A 128 9.90 14.07 18.43
CA GLY A 128 10.41 13.80 19.79
C GLY A 128 9.35 13.99 20.88
N MET A 129 8.42 14.95 20.70
CA MET A 129 7.26 15.08 21.62
C MET A 129 6.29 13.92 21.47
N ILE A 130 6.09 13.42 20.25
CA ILE A 130 5.25 12.25 19.98
C ILE A 130 5.84 11.02 20.66
N GLY A 131 7.13 10.76 20.46
CA GLY A 131 7.86 9.65 21.09
C GLY A 131 7.77 9.69 22.62
N ALA A 132 7.91 10.87 23.21
CA ALA A 132 7.74 11.03 24.66
C ALA A 132 6.32 10.74 25.15
N ALA A 133 5.30 11.16 24.39
CA ALA A 133 3.91 10.84 24.68
C ALA A 133 3.63 9.34 24.56
N VAL A 134 4.17 8.70 23.52
CA VAL A 134 4.08 7.25 23.32
C VAL A 134 4.71 6.52 24.49
N MET A 135 5.93 6.84 24.89
CA MET A 135 6.62 6.22 26.01
C MET A 135 5.83 6.34 27.32
N LYS A 136 5.30 7.54 27.60
CA LYS A 136 4.51 7.78 28.82
C LYS A 136 3.22 6.93 28.88
N ASN A 137 2.55 6.76 27.76
CA ASN A 137 1.25 6.09 27.70
C ASN A 137 1.34 4.58 27.37
N ASN A 138 2.53 4.08 27.05
CA ASN A 138 2.78 2.67 26.74
C ASN A 138 3.97 2.14 27.59
N PRO A 139 3.83 2.07 28.92
CA PRO A 139 4.91 1.67 29.83
C PRO A 139 5.37 0.21 29.65
N TRP A 140 4.68 -0.56 28.85
CA TRP A 140 5.01 -1.93 28.46
C TRP A 140 6.05 -2.00 27.33
N LEU A 141 6.34 -0.89 26.64
CA LEU A 141 7.44 -0.83 25.66
C LEU A 141 8.78 -0.91 26.41
N GLU A 142 9.60 -1.88 26.04
CA GLU A 142 10.92 -2.08 26.60
C GLU A 142 11.92 -1.02 26.08
N TYR A 143 11.74 -0.62 24.81
CA TYR A 143 12.64 0.30 24.12
C TYR A 143 11.87 1.37 23.35
N VAL A 144 12.30 2.63 23.50
CA VAL A 144 11.89 3.73 22.62
C VAL A 144 13.16 4.35 22.03
N VAL A 145 13.24 4.40 20.71
CA VAL A 145 14.44 4.84 19.98
C VAL A 145 14.12 6.05 19.13
N GLN A 146 14.91 7.11 19.26
CA GLN A 146 14.79 8.32 18.45
C GLN A 146 15.93 8.39 17.42
N PHE A 147 15.56 8.39 16.14
CA PHE A 147 16.50 8.60 15.04
C PHE A 147 16.55 10.09 14.67
N SER A 148 17.65 10.73 15.01
CA SER A 148 17.96 12.15 14.74
C SER A 148 19.44 12.40 14.86
N THR A 149 19.88 13.64 14.65
CA THR A 149 21.29 14.02 14.76
C THR A 149 21.79 13.95 16.22
N PRO A 150 23.09 13.74 16.46
CA PRO A 150 23.67 13.72 17.81
C PRO A 150 23.39 14.98 18.63
N ASP A 151 23.23 16.13 17.96
CA ASP A 151 22.98 17.43 18.60
C ASP A 151 21.50 17.65 18.99
N ASP A 152 20.61 16.72 18.63
CA ASP A 152 19.20 16.82 19.01
C ASP A 152 18.99 16.50 20.50
N LYS A 153 17.85 16.97 21.03
CA LYS A 153 17.52 16.72 22.44
C LYS A 153 16.85 15.35 22.60
N TYR A 154 17.42 14.55 23.48
CA TYR A 154 16.89 13.27 23.88
C TYR A 154 16.29 13.35 25.28
N ARG A 155 15.14 12.75 25.48
CA ARG A 155 14.51 12.64 26.80
C ARG A 155 15.02 11.39 27.52
N ASN A 156 15.05 11.45 28.86
CA ASN A 156 15.41 10.28 29.67
C ASN A 156 14.56 9.07 29.31
N GLY A 157 15.20 7.92 29.13
CA GLY A 157 14.57 6.67 28.72
C GLY A 157 14.41 6.48 27.22
N ILE A 158 14.73 7.50 26.41
CA ILE A 158 14.74 7.36 24.94
C ILE A 158 16.20 7.12 24.48
N ILE A 159 16.39 6.06 23.72
CA ILE A 159 17.70 5.65 23.19
C ILE A 159 17.99 6.46 21.91
N PRO A 160 19.14 7.14 21.81
CA PRO A 160 19.55 7.74 20.56
C PRO A 160 19.85 6.68 19.48
N GLY A 161 19.22 6.79 18.30
CA GLY A 161 19.40 5.81 17.24
C GLY A 161 20.84 5.68 16.75
N PHE A 162 21.62 6.79 16.74
CA PHE A 162 23.05 6.74 16.39
C PHE A 162 23.87 5.95 17.43
N GLN A 163 23.49 6.02 18.71
CA GLN A 163 24.13 5.23 19.78
C GLN A 163 23.83 3.74 19.59
N LEU A 164 22.59 3.39 19.31
CA LEU A 164 22.18 2.00 19.01
C LEU A 164 23.00 1.41 17.86
N LEU A 165 23.19 2.18 16.79
CA LEU A 165 23.98 1.75 15.62
C LEU A 165 25.45 1.57 15.95
N LYS A 166 26.02 2.50 16.72
CA LYS A 166 27.43 2.42 17.17
C LYS A 166 27.64 1.19 18.06
N GLU A 167 26.78 1.02 19.06
CA GLU A 167 26.85 -0.13 19.96
C GLU A 167 26.71 -1.46 19.18
N ALA A 168 25.82 -1.51 18.17
CA ALA A 168 25.69 -2.70 17.33
C ALA A 168 27.01 -3.05 16.62
N GLN A 169 27.72 -2.04 16.08
CA GLN A 169 29.00 -2.24 15.43
C GLN A 169 30.10 -2.68 16.41
N ASP A 170 30.16 -2.05 17.58
CA ASP A 170 31.17 -2.33 18.59
C ASP A 170 30.98 -3.75 19.16
N GLU A 171 29.78 -4.11 19.59
CA GLU A 171 29.41 -5.45 20.08
C GLU A 171 29.72 -6.55 19.06
N PHE A 172 29.40 -6.31 17.77
CA PHE A 172 29.64 -7.29 16.71
C PHE A 172 31.13 -7.51 16.46
N LYS A 173 31.96 -6.42 16.52
CA LYS A 173 33.42 -6.50 16.36
C LYS A 173 34.10 -7.19 17.53
N GLU A 174 33.64 -6.91 18.75
CA GLU A 174 34.21 -7.46 19.98
C GLU A 174 33.81 -8.93 20.20
N THR A 175 32.72 -9.40 19.55
CA THR A 175 32.28 -10.78 19.69
C THR A 175 33.16 -11.71 18.87
N GLU A 176 33.79 -12.66 19.54
CA GLU A 176 34.63 -13.67 18.90
C GLU A 176 33.83 -14.55 17.94
N LYS A 177 34.36 -14.74 16.72
CA LYS A 177 33.78 -15.64 15.73
C LYS A 177 33.81 -17.08 16.28
N GLY A 178 32.64 -17.70 16.38
CA GLY A 178 32.51 -19.05 16.94
C GLY A 178 32.30 -19.08 18.46
N SER A 179 32.13 -17.92 19.13
CA SER A 179 31.64 -17.86 20.50
C SER A 179 30.26 -18.49 20.64
N GLU A 180 29.89 -18.88 21.86
CA GLU A 180 28.57 -19.44 22.13
C GLU A 180 27.46 -18.46 21.75
N ASN A 181 27.63 -17.17 22.06
CA ASN A 181 26.66 -16.11 21.71
C ASN A 181 26.46 -16.01 20.19
N MET A 182 27.53 -16.05 19.40
CA MET A 182 27.45 -16.03 17.94
C MET A 182 26.77 -17.28 17.37
N ARG A 183 27.09 -18.48 17.91
CA ARG A 183 26.41 -19.73 17.49
C ARG A 183 24.92 -19.68 17.80
N ASN A 184 24.54 -19.21 18.97
CA ASN A 184 23.15 -19.08 19.39
C ASN A 184 22.39 -18.07 18.53
N PHE A 185 22.99 -16.93 18.20
CA PHE A 185 22.43 -15.95 17.26
C PHE A 185 22.18 -16.56 15.88
N ILE A 186 23.15 -17.28 15.32
CA ILE A 186 22.99 -17.95 14.02
C ILE A 186 21.83 -18.97 14.09
N ALA A 187 21.79 -19.78 15.16
CA ALA A 187 20.73 -20.76 15.36
C ALA A 187 19.33 -20.11 15.48
N GLU A 188 19.23 -18.89 16.03
CA GLU A 188 17.97 -18.15 16.03
C GLU A 188 17.59 -17.67 14.62
N CYS A 189 18.55 -17.17 13.85
CA CYS A 189 18.31 -16.77 12.45
C CYS A 189 17.86 -17.95 11.59
N ASP A 190 18.43 -19.15 11.80
CA ASP A 190 18.12 -20.38 11.05
C ASP A 190 16.68 -20.89 11.30
N LYS A 191 16.02 -20.43 12.37
CA LYS A 191 14.60 -20.75 12.63
C LYS A 191 13.63 -19.98 11.73
N VAL A 192 14.10 -19.00 10.98
CA VAL A 192 13.25 -18.15 10.17
C VAL A 192 13.02 -18.78 8.81
N GLY A 193 11.77 -19.13 8.54
CA GLY A 193 11.34 -19.76 7.29
C GLY A 193 10.58 -18.83 6.36
N GLN A 194 10.24 -19.38 5.22
CA GLN A 194 9.51 -18.67 4.18
C GLN A 194 8.07 -18.29 4.58
N ASP A 195 7.45 -19.07 5.44
CA ASP A 195 6.04 -18.89 5.85
C ASP A 195 5.89 -17.97 7.09
N ASP A 196 7.01 -17.49 7.64
CA ASP A 196 7.01 -16.61 8.78
C ASP A 196 6.59 -15.18 8.39
N PRO A 197 5.72 -14.54 9.19
CA PRO A 197 5.38 -13.13 9.03
C PRO A 197 6.58 -12.27 9.46
N ILE A 198 6.95 -11.32 8.61
CA ILE A 198 8.10 -10.42 8.84
C ILE A 198 7.74 -8.94 8.73
N LEU A 199 6.56 -8.65 8.20
CA LEU A 199 6.09 -7.29 7.98
C LEU A 199 4.63 -7.17 8.40
N ILE A 200 4.32 -6.12 9.15
CA ILE A 200 2.95 -5.72 9.46
C ILE A 200 2.67 -4.38 8.80
N ILE A 201 1.65 -4.33 7.96
CA ILE A 201 1.14 -3.08 7.39
C ILE A 201 -0.29 -2.84 7.90
N PHE A 202 -0.54 -1.66 8.45
CA PHE A 202 -1.88 -1.25 8.82
C PHE A 202 -2.70 -0.91 7.58
N THR A 203 -3.77 -1.67 7.34
CA THR A 203 -4.67 -1.40 6.21
C THR A 203 -5.55 -0.19 6.52
N THR A 204 -5.83 0.62 5.52
CA THR A 204 -6.81 1.72 5.61
C THR A 204 -8.24 1.20 5.49
N GLY A 205 -8.56 0.16 6.26
CA GLY A 205 -9.79 -0.62 6.13
C GLY A 205 -11.05 0.18 5.90
N SER A 206 -11.90 -0.39 5.08
CA SER A 206 -13.24 0.12 4.75
C SER A 206 -14.22 0.17 5.94
N THR A 207 -13.82 -0.33 7.12
CA THR A 207 -14.66 -0.45 8.33
C THR A 207 -14.33 0.57 9.43
N GLY A 208 -13.59 1.63 9.10
CA GLY A 208 -13.30 2.75 10.01
C GLY A 208 -11.93 2.71 10.70
N TYR A 209 -11.46 1.56 11.21
CA TYR A 209 -10.16 1.48 11.88
C TYR A 209 -9.18 0.60 11.11
N PRO A 210 -7.90 1.02 10.99
CA PRO A 210 -6.84 0.23 10.38
C PRO A 210 -6.64 -1.11 11.10
N LYS A 211 -6.38 -2.17 10.32
CA LYS A 211 -6.10 -3.52 10.83
C LYS A 211 -4.65 -3.89 10.52
N PRO A 212 -3.92 -4.52 11.44
CA PRO A 212 -2.52 -4.92 11.23
C PRO A 212 -2.43 -6.21 10.41
N ALA A 213 -2.22 -6.12 9.10
CA ALA A 213 -2.07 -7.27 8.21
C ALA A 213 -0.65 -7.84 8.27
N MET A 214 -0.52 -9.15 8.52
CA MET A 214 0.75 -9.87 8.60
C MET A 214 1.15 -10.42 7.23
N LEU A 215 2.30 -9.98 6.72
CA LEU A 215 2.86 -10.41 5.44
C LEU A 215 4.06 -11.35 5.66
N THR A 216 4.05 -12.49 4.96
CA THR A 216 5.09 -13.51 5.09
C THR A 216 6.25 -13.26 4.12
N ASN A 217 7.41 -13.84 4.42
CA ASN A 217 8.56 -13.86 3.52
C ASN A 217 8.17 -14.35 2.11
N LYS A 218 7.50 -15.50 2.02
CA LYS A 218 7.09 -16.12 0.75
C LYS A 218 6.04 -15.28 0.02
N GLY A 219 5.09 -14.69 0.77
CA GLY A 219 4.09 -13.80 0.19
C GLY A 219 4.73 -12.59 -0.50
N ILE A 220 5.68 -11.96 0.17
CA ILE A 220 6.42 -10.82 -0.36
C ILE A 220 7.29 -11.22 -1.56
N THR A 221 8.09 -12.29 -1.46
CA THR A 221 8.96 -12.71 -2.58
C THR A 221 8.17 -13.20 -3.78
N CYS A 222 7.00 -13.83 -3.58
CA CYS A 222 6.08 -14.19 -4.66
C CYS A 222 5.53 -12.93 -5.35
N GLN A 223 5.08 -11.92 -4.58
CA GLN A 223 4.63 -10.64 -5.12
C GLN A 223 5.75 -9.96 -5.91
N ASN A 224 6.99 -9.92 -5.38
CA ASN A 224 8.13 -9.33 -6.07
C ASN A 224 8.42 -10.02 -7.40
N MET A 225 8.34 -11.36 -7.44
CA MET A 225 8.49 -12.12 -8.69
C MET A 225 7.40 -11.77 -9.71
N CYS A 226 6.15 -11.74 -9.27
CA CYS A 226 5.01 -11.44 -10.13
C CYS A 226 5.12 -10.02 -10.71
N LEU A 227 5.42 -9.01 -9.86
CA LEU A 227 5.56 -7.63 -10.31
C LEU A 227 6.77 -7.45 -11.23
N ALA A 228 7.91 -8.06 -10.90
CA ALA A 228 9.08 -8.02 -11.77
C ALA A 228 8.82 -8.66 -13.14
N LYS A 229 8.02 -9.75 -13.19
CA LYS A 229 7.59 -10.37 -14.44
C LYS A 229 6.62 -9.49 -15.23
N GLY A 230 5.60 -8.94 -14.58
CA GLY A 230 4.63 -8.04 -15.20
C GLY A 230 5.30 -6.82 -15.85
N LEU A 231 6.26 -6.23 -15.16
CA LEU A 231 7.06 -5.10 -15.64
C LEU A 231 8.22 -5.51 -16.57
N LYS A 232 8.42 -6.81 -16.82
CA LYS A 232 9.58 -7.31 -17.59
C LYS A 232 10.93 -6.78 -17.05
N CYS A 233 11.04 -6.62 -15.70
CA CYS A 233 12.20 -6.03 -15.05
C CYS A 233 13.48 -6.81 -15.31
N LYS A 234 14.58 -6.07 -15.42
CA LYS A 234 15.95 -6.58 -15.59
C LYS A 234 16.83 -6.16 -14.42
N GLU A 235 17.95 -6.83 -14.26
CA GLU A 235 18.91 -6.54 -13.20
C GLU A 235 19.56 -5.16 -13.27
N ASP A 236 19.56 -4.51 -14.44
CA ASP A 236 20.07 -3.16 -14.65
C ASP A 236 18.99 -2.08 -14.49
N ASP A 237 17.74 -2.45 -14.24
CA ASP A 237 16.70 -1.48 -13.97
C ASP A 237 16.88 -0.80 -12.61
N ILE A 238 16.49 0.47 -12.59
CA ILE A 238 16.51 1.32 -11.41
C ILE A 238 15.10 1.82 -11.15
N MET A 239 14.54 1.47 -10.01
CA MET A 239 13.21 1.94 -9.61
C MET A 239 13.30 3.09 -8.62
N LEU A 240 12.40 4.05 -8.77
CA LEU A 240 12.24 5.14 -7.83
C LEU A 240 11.38 4.69 -6.63
N VAL A 241 11.86 4.97 -5.42
CA VAL A 241 11.11 4.78 -4.17
C VAL A 241 10.73 6.14 -3.62
N ASN A 242 9.47 6.52 -3.77
CA ASN A 242 8.92 7.80 -3.33
C ASN A 242 7.58 7.65 -2.59
N LEU A 243 7.10 6.42 -2.40
CA LEU A 243 5.97 6.11 -1.53
C LEU A 243 6.44 5.73 -0.12
N PRO A 244 5.61 5.91 0.92
CA PRO A 244 6.03 5.69 2.31
C PRO A 244 6.24 4.21 2.65
N PRO A 245 7.14 3.90 3.62
CA PRO A 245 7.38 2.53 4.07
C PRO A 245 6.18 1.89 4.79
N SER A 246 5.22 2.67 5.24
CA SER A 246 3.98 2.22 5.88
C SER A 246 2.93 1.67 4.91
N HIS A 247 3.27 1.55 3.63
CA HIS A 247 2.38 1.03 2.59
C HIS A 247 3.12 0.01 1.72
N VAL A 248 2.42 -1.04 1.28
CA VAL A 248 3.01 -2.06 0.38
C VAL A 248 3.59 -1.45 -0.89
N GLY A 249 2.97 -0.40 -1.44
CA GLY A 249 3.49 0.33 -2.60
C GLY A 249 4.93 0.82 -2.42
N GLY A 250 5.26 1.37 -1.25
CA GLY A 250 6.63 1.81 -0.95
C GLY A 250 7.56 0.65 -0.60
N THR A 251 7.11 -0.27 0.24
CA THR A 251 7.96 -1.31 0.83
C THR A 251 8.11 -2.52 -0.07
N THR A 252 7.02 -3.24 -0.36
CA THR A 252 7.11 -4.50 -1.12
C THR A 252 7.24 -4.27 -2.62
N GLU A 253 6.58 -3.25 -3.15
CA GLU A 253 6.57 -3.00 -4.58
C GLU A 253 7.78 -2.18 -5.04
N GLN A 254 7.94 -0.93 -4.55
CA GLN A 254 9.01 -0.05 -5.04
C GLN A 254 10.40 -0.43 -4.51
N PHE A 255 10.51 -0.79 -3.21
CA PHE A 255 11.81 -1.09 -2.62
C PHE A 255 12.22 -2.55 -2.84
N MET A 256 11.37 -3.50 -2.45
CA MET A 256 11.77 -4.92 -2.42
C MET A 256 11.78 -5.57 -3.81
N THR A 257 10.91 -5.18 -4.74
CA THR A 257 10.84 -5.82 -6.07
C THR A 257 12.13 -5.69 -6.89
N PRO A 258 12.74 -4.51 -7.07
CA PRO A 258 14.01 -4.43 -7.78
C PRO A 258 15.15 -5.16 -7.05
N ILE A 259 15.20 -5.04 -5.73
CA ILE A 259 16.19 -5.74 -4.90
C ILE A 259 16.07 -7.26 -5.07
N PHE A 260 14.84 -7.79 -5.16
CA PHE A 260 14.58 -9.21 -5.38
C PHE A 260 15.26 -9.76 -6.63
N ILE A 261 15.26 -9.00 -7.74
CA ILE A 261 15.92 -9.42 -8.99
C ILE A 261 17.38 -8.98 -9.10
N GLY A 262 17.96 -8.36 -8.08
CA GLY A 262 19.34 -7.82 -8.09
C GLY A 262 19.48 -6.51 -8.86
N GLY A 263 18.40 -5.77 -9.03
CA GLY A 263 18.35 -4.40 -9.53
C GLY A 263 18.73 -3.38 -8.45
N SER A 264 18.48 -2.10 -8.73
CA SER A 264 18.81 -1.01 -7.81
C SER A 264 17.59 -0.11 -7.58
N VAL A 265 17.62 0.65 -6.48
CA VAL A 265 16.58 1.66 -6.22
C VAL A 265 17.20 3.03 -5.92
N VAL A 266 16.49 4.08 -6.29
CA VAL A 266 16.76 5.46 -5.83
C VAL A 266 15.66 5.84 -4.84
N VAL A 267 16.06 6.21 -3.63
CA VAL A 267 15.15 6.44 -2.50
C VAL A 267 15.05 7.93 -2.21
N LEU A 268 13.83 8.45 -2.21
CA LEU A 268 13.51 9.73 -1.61
C LEU A 268 13.01 9.50 -0.18
N HIS A 269 13.50 10.26 0.77
CA HIS A 269 13.03 10.15 2.15
C HIS A 269 11.54 10.49 2.28
N ILE A 270 11.09 11.51 1.56
CA ILE A 270 9.70 11.95 1.49
C ILE A 270 9.43 12.38 0.05
N PHE A 271 8.23 12.11 -0.45
CA PHE A 271 7.81 12.56 -1.77
C PHE A 271 7.92 14.09 -1.90
N ASP A 272 8.56 14.51 -2.98
CA ASP A 272 8.62 15.89 -3.46
C ASP A 272 8.61 15.86 -4.99
N PRO A 273 7.70 16.59 -5.66
CA PRO A 273 7.54 16.48 -7.10
C PRO A 273 8.77 16.92 -7.90
N ALA A 274 9.50 17.95 -7.44
CA ALA A 274 10.71 18.42 -8.13
C ALA A 274 11.87 17.46 -7.92
N LYS A 275 12.07 16.96 -6.69
CA LYS A 275 13.09 15.94 -6.38
C LYS A 275 12.82 14.63 -7.12
N THR A 276 11.55 14.23 -7.27
CA THR A 276 11.17 13.04 -8.05
C THR A 276 11.66 13.14 -9.48
N LEU A 277 11.37 14.24 -10.18
CA LEU A 277 11.81 14.45 -11.56
C LEU A 277 13.32 14.61 -11.68
N ASP A 278 13.97 15.30 -10.73
CA ASP A 278 15.42 15.42 -10.70
C ASP A 278 16.12 14.07 -10.45
N ALA A 279 15.58 13.24 -9.57
CA ALA A 279 16.11 11.89 -9.32
C ALA A 279 16.07 11.02 -10.59
N ILE A 280 15.00 11.12 -11.40
CA ILE A 280 14.88 10.39 -12.66
C ILE A 280 16.01 10.77 -13.62
N GLN A 281 16.22 12.05 -13.85
CA GLN A 281 17.27 12.49 -14.79
C GLN A 281 18.70 12.25 -14.25
N LYS A 282 18.93 12.48 -12.95
CA LYS A 282 20.25 12.36 -12.30
C LYS A 282 20.73 10.92 -12.25
N TYR A 283 19.86 10.01 -11.83
CA TYR A 283 20.22 8.61 -11.61
C TYR A 283 19.75 7.66 -12.73
N LYS A 284 19.16 8.20 -13.80
CA LYS A 284 18.67 7.41 -14.93
C LYS A 284 17.67 6.34 -14.50
N VAL A 285 16.73 6.73 -13.65
CA VAL A 285 15.64 5.85 -13.19
C VAL A 285 14.88 5.31 -14.41
N THR A 286 14.61 4.02 -14.38
CA THR A 286 13.93 3.31 -15.49
C THR A 286 12.47 2.99 -15.20
N ILE A 287 12.10 2.89 -13.93
CA ILE A 287 10.76 2.53 -13.48
C ILE A 287 10.31 3.49 -12.38
N MET A 288 9.13 4.08 -12.53
CA MET A 288 8.47 4.82 -11.47
C MET A 288 7.04 4.34 -11.30
N GLY A 289 6.54 4.35 -10.07
CA GLY A 289 5.17 3.98 -9.77
C GLY A 289 4.58 4.88 -8.70
N GLN A 290 3.34 5.35 -8.91
CA GLN A 290 2.69 6.19 -7.91
C GLN A 290 1.18 6.29 -8.14
N ILE A 291 0.48 6.92 -7.19
CA ILE A 291 -0.93 7.24 -7.36
C ILE A 291 -1.09 8.43 -8.32
N PRO A 292 -2.22 8.53 -9.05
CA PRO A 292 -2.45 9.58 -10.04
C PRO A 292 -2.23 11.00 -9.53
N ALA A 293 -2.60 11.29 -8.28
CA ALA A 293 -2.44 12.62 -7.69
C ALA A 293 -0.98 13.10 -7.65
N LEU A 294 -0.01 12.21 -7.44
CA LEU A 294 1.41 12.58 -7.40
C LEU A 294 1.92 12.97 -8.79
N PHE A 295 1.52 12.25 -9.85
CA PHE A 295 1.79 12.66 -11.24
C PHE A 295 1.23 14.04 -11.56
N VAL A 296 0.00 14.33 -11.11
CA VAL A 296 -0.61 15.66 -11.30
C VAL A 296 0.20 16.75 -10.60
N MET A 297 0.73 16.49 -9.40
CA MET A 297 1.61 17.45 -8.71
C MET A 297 2.89 17.73 -9.49
N GLU A 298 3.51 16.69 -10.06
CA GLU A 298 4.70 16.83 -10.91
C GLU A 298 4.41 17.63 -12.17
N TRP A 299 3.30 17.33 -12.84
CA TRP A 299 2.88 18.03 -14.06
C TRP A 299 2.53 19.49 -13.86
N ARG A 300 2.20 19.91 -12.64
CA ARG A 300 1.91 21.31 -12.28
C ARG A 300 3.16 22.14 -12.04
N LEU A 301 4.35 21.52 -11.98
CA LEU A 301 5.58 22.29 -11.83
C LEU A 301 5.82 23.19 -13.05
N PRO A 302 6.13 24.48 -12.86
CA PRO A 302 6.35 25.42 -13.97
C PRO A 302 7.46 24.97 -14.93
N ASN A 303 8.47 24.26 -14.41
CA ASN A 303 9.63 23.77 -15.15
C ASN A 303 9.54 22.28 -15.51
N PHE A 304 8.36 21.66 -15.48
CA PHE A 304 8.18 20.22 -15.77
C PHE A 304 8.85 19.79 -17.08
N HIS A 305 8.68 20.57 -18.15
CA HIS A 305 9.24 20.25 -19.46
C HIS A 305 10.77 20.41 -19.56
N GLY A 306 11.42 20.95 -18.53
CA GLY A 306 12.87 21.06 -18.46
C GLY A 306 13.58 19.80 -17.96
N TYR A 307 12.84 18.83 -17.42
CA TYR A 307 13.43 17.58 -16.94
C TYR A 307 13.60 16.55 -18.06
N ASN A 308 14.75 15.88 -18.08
CA ASN A 308 15.01 14.78 -19.01
C ASN A 308 14.52 13.45 -18.42
N LEU A 309 13.37 12.97 -18.87
CA LEU A 309 12.74 11.73 -18.43
C LEU A 309 12.98 10.52 -19.36
N ASN A 310 13.85 10.66 -20.37
CA ASN A 310 14.06 9.64 -21.42
C ASN A 310 14.59 8.29 -20.92
N SER A 311 15.07 8.21 -19.65
CA SER A 311 15.48 6.95 -19.05
C SER A 311 14.30 6.09 -18.59
N LEU A 312 13.13 6.68 -18.38
CA LEU A 312 11.94 5.93 -17.96
C LEU A 312 11.50 4.96 -19.06
N LYS A 313 11.41 3.70 -18.69
CA LYS A 313 10.84 2.63 -19.51
C LYS A 313 9.36 2.38 -19.14
N TYR A 314 9.03 2.49 -17.86
CA TYR A 314 7.70 2.19 -17.32
C TYR A 314 7.23 3.27 -16.34
N ALA A 315 5.95 3.64 -16.47
CA ALA A 315 5.21 4.41 -15.49
C ALA A 315 4.02 3.59 -14.98
N ILE A 316 3.96 3.39 -13.66
CA ILE A 316 2.90 2.66 -12.98
C ILE A 316 1.93 3.67 -12.38
N ALA A 317 0.68 3.67 -12.84
CA ALA A 317 -0.38 4.46 -12.23
C ALA A 317 -1.38 3.51 -11.56
N ALA A 318 -1.45 3.52 -10.23
CA ALA A 318 -2.25 2.56 -9.49
C ALA A 318 -2.97 3.17 -8.29
N GLY A 319 -3.86 2.39 -7.68
CA GLY A 319 -4.60 2.78 -6.49
C GLY A 319 -5.86 3.60 -6.74
N GLN A 320 -6.05 4.13 -7.95
CA GLN A 320 -7.26 4.84 -8.38
C GLN A 320 -7.51 4.58 -9.87
N PRO A 321 -8.76 4.59 -10.34
CA PRO A 321 -9.05 4.65 -11.77
C PRO A 321 -8.42 5.89 -12.41
N VAL A 322 -8.02 5.76 -13.66
CA VAL A 322 -7.47 6.84 -14.48
C VAL A 322 -8.26 6.95 -15.78
N ASP A 323 -8.41 8.18 -16.27
CA ASP A 323 -9.07 8.44 -17.54
C ASP A 323 -8.08 8.49 -18.72
N LYS A 324 -8.60 8.49 -19.93
CA LYS A 324 -7.78 8.53 -21.15
C LYS A 324 -6.89 9.79 -21.23
N PRO A 325 -7.36 11.02 -20.93
CA PRO A 325 -6.51 12.21 -20.92
C PRO A 325 -5.32 12.11 -19.95
N PHE A 326 -5.51 11.50 -18.77
CA PHE A 326 -4.41 11.23 -17.83
C PHE A 326 -3.38 10.28 -18.46
N LEU A 327 -3.84 9.19 -19.06
CA LEU A 327 -2.95 8.21 -19.70
C LEU A 327 -2.19 8.79 -20.89
N GLU A 328 -2.85 9.58 -21.74
CA GLU A 328 -2.19 10.30 -22.86
C GLU A 328 -1.08 11.24 -22.38
N ARG A 329 -1.25 11.81 -21.18
CA ARG A 329 -0.20 12.62 -20.57
C ARG A 329 0.92 11.76 -19.99
N LEU A 330 0.57 10.63 -19.39
CA LEU A 330 1.53 9.70 -18.79
C LEU A 330 2.45 9.08 -19.84
N THR A 331 1.95 8.77 -21.06
CA THR A 331 2.77 8.26 -22.17
C THR A 331 3.87 9.22 -22.63
N LYS A 332 3.73 10.52 -22.34
CA LYS A 332 4.79 11.51 -22.61
C LYS A 332 5.94 11.44 -21.59
N MET A 333 5.75 10.75 -20.46
CA MET A 333 6.81 10.52 -19.48
C MET A 333 7.52 9.20 -19.71
N ALA A 334 6.79 8.14 -20.01
CA ALA A 334 7.34 6.80 -20.24
C ALA A 334 6.60 6.09 -21.39
N PRO A 335 7.33 5.32 -22.25
CA PRO A 335 6.72 4.65 -23.40
C PRO A 335 5.76 3.52 -23.03
N ASN A 336 5.93 2.91 -21.86
CA ASN A 336 5.08 1.82 -21.39
C ASN A 336 4.38 2.21 -20.09
N MET A 337 3.11 1.86 -19.99
CA MET A 337 2.31 2.04 -18.80
C MET A 337 1.98 0.70 -18.17
N PHE A 338 1.64 0.77 -16.90
CA PHE A 338 1.27 -0.41 -16.12
C PHE A 338 0.27 -0.03 -15.03
N THR A 339 -0.70 -0.89 -14.81
CA THR A 339 -1.62 -0.85 -13.67
C THR A 339 -2.04 -2.27 -13.26
N GLY A 340 -2.84 -2.38 -12.23
CA GLY A 340 -3.38 -3.63 -11.76
C GLY A 340 -4.12 -3.45 -10.44
N LEU A 341 -4.71 -4.52 -9.95
CA LEU A 341 -5.24 -4.59 -8.59
C LEU A 341 -4.11 -4.91 -7.62
N GLY A 342 -4.08 -4.21 -6.51
CA GLY A 342 -3.15 -4.47 -5.40
C GLY A 342 -3.78 -4.14 -4.06
N LEU A 343 -3.55 -4.98 -3.07
CA LEU A 343 -4.02 -4.81 -1.70
C LEU A 343 -2.88 -5.11 -0.72
N THR A 344 -3.03 -4.63 0.51
CA THR A 344 -2.12 -5.03 1.58
C THR A 344 -2.17 -6.53 1.83
N GLU A 345 -3.37 -7.11 1.81
CA GLU A 345 -3.65 -8.51 2.04
C GLU A 345 -3.11 -9.44 0.92
N THR A 346 -2.70 -8.87 -0.21
CA THR A 346 -2.00 -9.56 -1.31
C THR A 346 -0.51 -9.20 -1.39
N SER A 347 0.05 -8.60 -0.33
CA SER A 347 1.44 -8.12 -0.28
C SER A 347 1.80 -7.08 -1.37
N GLY A 348 0.83 -6.53 -2.08
CA GLY A 348 0.97 -5.61 -3.21
C GLY A 348 0.15 -6.04 -4.42
N PHE A 349 0.64 -5.77 -5.63
CA PHE A 349 -0.05 -6.14 -6.88
C PHE A 349 -0.38 -7.63 -6.97
N CYS A 350 -1.58 -7.93 -7.44
CA CYS A 350 -2.10 -9.29 -7.63
C CYS A 350 -2.76 -9.50 -9.01
N SER A 351 -2.96 -8.43 -9.78
CA SER A 351 -3.23 -8.51 -11.21
C SER A 351 -2.37 -7.49 -11.97
N TYR A 352 -2.17 -7.70 -13.27
CA TYR A 352 -1.10 -7.08 -14.04
C TYR A 352 -1.58 -6.80 -15.46
N THR A 353 -1.65 -5.51 -15.88
CA THR A 353 -1.91 -5.18 -17.29
C THR A 353 -0.69 -5.51 -18.15
N PRO A 354 -0.87 -5.98 -19.39
CA PRO A 354 0.22 -6.01 -20.35
C PRO A 354 0.82 -4.62 -20.55
N THR A 355 2.13 -4.52 -20.63
CA THR A 355 2.85 -3.23 -20.73
C THR A 355 2.72 -2.57 -22.12
N ASP A 356 2.26 -3.30 -23.10
CA ASP A 356 2.05 -2.91 -24.50
C ASP A 356 0.55 -2.79 -24.86
N LEU A 357 -0.32 -2.72 -23.84
CA LEU A 357 -1.76 -2.59 -24.04
C LEU A 357 -2.11 -1.24 -24.68
N PRO A 358 -2.97 -1.21 -25.73
CA PRO A 358 -3.46 0.04 -26.28
C PRO A 358 -4.18 0.91 -25.26
N LEU A 359 -4.03 2.24 -25.34
CA LEU A 359 -4.63 3.19 -24.41
C LEU A 359 -6.14 3.01 -24.21
N ASP A 360 -6.87 2.74 -25.28
CA ASP A 360 -8.33 2.56 -25.23
C ASP A 360 -8.75 1.30 -24.47
N GLU A 361 -7.87 0.31 -24.40
CA GLU A 361 -8.11 -0.91 -23.64
C GLU A 361 -7.64 -0.79 -22.20
N PHE A 362 -6.62 0.04 -21.94
CA PHE A 362 -6.01 0.20 -20.63
C PHE A 362 -6.99 0.74 -19.57
N THR A 363 -7.90 1.65 -19.94
CA THR A 363 -8.88 2.23 -19.02
C THR A 363 -9.95 1.24 -18.54
N GLY A 364 -10.11 0.14 -19.26
CA GLY A 364 -11.20 -0.83 -19.01
C GLY A 364 -10.80 -2.08 -18.23
N THR A 365 -9.49 -2.28 -17.95
CA THR A 365 -9.03 -3.52 -17.31
C THR A 365 -7.98 -3.28 -16.22
N LEU A 366 -7.93 -4.18 -15.26
CA LEU A 366 -6.85 -4.33 -14.29
C LEU A 366 -5.92 -5.50 -14.63
N GLY A 367 -6.03 -6.05 -15.86
CA GLY A 367 -5.16 -7.09 -16.39
C GLY A 367 -5.43 -8.49 -15.86
N PHE A 368 -4.39 -9.29 -15.82
CA PHE A 368 -4.44 -10.73 -15.56
C PHE A 368 -3.64 -11.10 -14.32
N ASP A 369 -3.94 -12.26 -13.77
CA ASP A 369 -3.14 -12.91 -12.73
C ASP A 369 -1.94 -13.66 -13.31
N PHE A 370 -1.13 -14.23 -12.42
CA PHE A 370 -0.14 -15.25 -12.77
C PHE A 370 -0.55 -16.60 -12.18
N PRO A 371 -0.18 -17.73 -12.85
CA PRO A 371 -0.58 -19.06 -12.39
C PRO A 371 -0.18 -19.42 -10.97
N ILE A 372 0.85 -18.79 -10.43
CA ILE A 372 1.30 -18.98 -9.05
C ILE A 372 0.35 -18.35 -8.01
N TYR A 373 -0.41 -17.34 -8.44
CA TYR A 373 -1.37 -16.62 -7.58
C TYR A 373 -2.68 -16.36 -8.34
N PRO A 374 -3.46 -17.43 -8.64
CA PRO A 374 -4.64 -17.34 -9.46
C PRO A 374 -5.77 -16.56 -8.79
N MET A 375 -6.47 -15.76 -9.61
CA MET A 375 -7.72 -15.10 -9.22
C MET A 375 -8.94 -15.89 -9.66
N SER A 376 -10.04 -15.66 -8.96
CA SER A 376 -11.37 -16.19 -9.30
C SER A 376 -12.44 -15.19 -8.88
N ILE A 377 -13.59 -15.26 -9.52
CA ILE A 377 -14.78 -14.48 -9.16
C ILE A 377 -15.76 -15.40 -8.45
N ARG A 378 -16.10 -15.07 -7.20
CA ARG A 378 -16.85 -16.00 -6.35
C ARG A 378 -18.11 -15.40 -5.75
N LYS A 379 -19.07 -16.29 -5.44
CA LYS A 379 -20.15 -15.98 -4.51
C LYS A 379 -19.60 -15.73 -3.10
N PRO A 380 -20.34 -15.04 -2.21
CA PRO A 380 -19.96 -14.90 -0.80
C PRO A 380 -19.57 -16.25 -0.17
N MET A 381 -18.71 -16.19 0.86
CA MET A 381 -18.38 -17.39 1.66
C MET A 381 -19.64 -18.10 2.14
N ASN A 382 -19.58 -19.42 2.20
CA ASN A 382 -20.63 -20.27 2.76
C ASN A 382 -20.70 -20.08 4.29
N GLU A 383 -21.78 -20.58 4.90
CA GLU A 383 -22.00 -20.48 6.36
C GLU A 383 -20.92 -21.23 7.17
N ASP A 384 -20.34 -22.28 6.61
CA ASP A 384 -19.22 -23.04 7.21
C ASP A 384 -17.85 -22.35 7.07
N GLY A 385 -17.81 -21.17 6.47
CA GLY A 385 -16.59 -20.38 6.22
C GLY A 385 -15.78 -20.83 5.00
N SER A 386 -16.21 -21.85 4.26
CA SER A 386 -15.57 -22.24 3.00
C SER A 386 -15.86 -21.24 1.88
N ALA A 387 -15.03 -21.26 0.83
CA ALA A 387 -15.23 -20.35 -0.30
C ALA A 387 -16.54 -20.65 -1.05
N GLY A 388 -17.27 -19.59 -1.39
CA GLY A 388 -18.46 -19.69 -2.24
C GLY A 388 -18.13 -20.18 -3.65
N LYS A 389 -19.17 -20.58 -4.38
CA LYS A 389 -19.02 -21.13 -5.74
C LYS A 389 -18.29 -20.14 -6.67
N ASP A 390 -17.38 -20.65 -7.47
CA ASP A 390 -16.74 -19.93 -8.58
C ASP A 390 -17.78 -19.58 -9.66
N LEU A 391 -17.70 -18.36 -10.18
CA LEU A 391 -18.63 -17.85 -11.17
C LEU A 391 -17.99 -17.91 -12.57
N PRO A 392 -18.79 -18.17 -13.61
CA PRO A 392 -18.32 -18.15 -14.98
C PRO A 392 -17.87 -16.76 -15.42
N LYS A 393 -17.08 -16.71 -16.50
CA LYS A 393 -16.62 -15.46 -17.12
C LYS A 393 -17.81 -14.53 -17.42
N GLY A 394 -17.60 -13.23 -17.15
CA GLY A 394 -18.58 -12.17 -17.38
C GLY A 394 -19.60 -12.00 -16.23
N GLU A 395 -19.71 -12.96 -15.30
CA GLU A 395 -20.58 -12.79 -14.13
C GLU A 395 -19.87 -11.97 -13.03
N ILE A 396 -20.62 -11.04 -12.45
CA ILE A 396 -20.11 -10.19 -11.35
C ILE A 396 -20.19 -10.94 -10.02
N GLY A 397 -19.08 -11.01 -9.32
CA GLY A 397 -18.97 -11.55 -7.97
C GLY A 397 -17.82 -10.90 -7.21
N GLU A 398 -17.47 -11.45 -6.05
CA GLU A 398 -16.33 -10.96 -5.28
C GLU A 398 -15.02 -11.48 -5.89
N ILE A 399 -14.05 -10.58 -6.04
CA ILE A 399 -12.72 -10.93 -6.53
C ILE A 399 -11.98 -11.65 -5.43
N CYS A 400 -11.50 -12.86 -5.72
CA CYS A 400 -10.83 -13.73 -4.77
C CYS A 400 -9.49 -14.22 -5.32
N TYR A 401 -8.53 -14.45 -4.43
CA TYR A 401 -7.22 -15.01 -4.74
C TYR A 401 -6.90 -16.19 -3.82
N LYS A 402 -6.09 -17.13 -4.31
CA LYS A 402 -5.57 -18.22 -3.49
C LYS A 402 -4.14 -18.53 -3.88
N GLY A 403 -3.23 -18.58 -2.90
CA GLY A 403 -1.84 -18.94 -3.14
C GLY A 403 -0.86 -18.24 -2.20
N PRO A 404 0.45 -18.34 -2.49
CA PRO A 404 1.50 -17.93 -1.57
C PRO A 404 1.55 -16.43 -1.27
N GLN A 405 0.99 -15.59 -2.12
CA GLN A 405 1.00 -14.13 -1.95
C GLN A 405 -0.04 -13.64 -0.93
N THR A 406 -0.97 -14.50 -0.53
CA THR A 406 -2.00 -14.20 0.48
C THR A 406 -1.37 -13.93 1.85
N PHE A 407 -1.83 -12.90 2.53
CA PHE A 407 -1.39 -12.57 3.89
C PHE A 407 -1.76 -13.66 4.89
N LEU A 408 -1.07 -13.67 6.04
CA LEU A 408 -1.32 -14.67 7.09
C LEU A 408 -2.62 -14.39 7.87
N GLY A 409 -3.10 -13.17 7.85
CA GLY A 409 -4.25 -12.69 8.62
C GLY A 409 -3.95 -11.36 9.31
N TYR A 410 -4.92 -10.87 10.08
CA TYR A 410 -4.75 -9.65 10.87
C TYR A 410 -4.27 -10.00 12.28
N PHE A 411 -3.13 -9.43 12.70
CA PHE A 411 -2.55 -9.68 14.02
C PHE A 411 -3.57 -9.38 15.14
N GLY A 412 -3.81 -10.35 16.02
CA GLY A 412 -4.73 -10.22 17.14
C GLY A 412 -6.21 -10.04 16.77
N ASN A 413 -6.60 -10.29 15.51
CA ASN A 413 -7.98 -10.12 15.05
C ASN A 413 -8.46 -11.30 14.19
N GLU A 414 -8.72 -12.42 14.83
CA GLU A 414 -9.19 -13.63 14.16
C GLU A 414 -10.55 -13.47 13.51
N GLU A 415 -11.45 -12.68 14.10
CA GLU A 415 -12.78 -12.44 13.53
C GLU A 415 -12.68 -11.74 12.17
N ALA A 416 -11.86 -10.68 12.08
CA ALA A 416 -11.63 -10.00 10.81
C ALA A 416 -10.89 -10.91 9.81
N THR A 417 -9.99 -11.75 10.29
CA THR A 417 -9.28 -12.73 9.45
C THR A 417 -10.26 -13.73 8.84
N ARG A 418 -11.14 -14.34 9.64
CA ARG A 418 -12.18 -15.29 9.15
C ARG A 418 -13.19 -14.65 8.19
N LYS A 419 -13.44 -13.34 8.29
CA LYS A 419 -14.29 -12.60 7.32
C LYS A 419 -13.59 -12.30 6.00
N THR A 420 -12.28 -12.47 5.95
CA THR A 420 -11.43 -12.11 4.80
C THR A 420 -10.79 -13.33 4.16
N LEU A 421 -10.43 -14.34 4.95
CA LEU A 421 -9.88 -15.62 4.50
C LEU A 421 -10.89 -16.74 4.72
N SER A 422 -11.24 -17.46 3.67
CA SER A 422 -12.04 -18.67 3.78
C SER A 422 -11.25 -19.82 4.42
N SER A 423 -11.96 -20.79 5.00
CA SER A 423 -11.35 -21.96 5.66
C SER A 423 -10.51 -22.82 4.71
N ASP A 424 -10.78 -22.77 3.41
CA ASP A 424 -10.03 -23.44 2.35
C ASP A 424 -9.00 -22.53 1.65
N GLY A 425 -8.71 -21.33 2.20
CA GLY A 425 -7.57 -20.48 1.87
C GLY A 425 -7.77 -19.47 0.75
N TYR A 426 -9.01 -19.14 0.39
CA TYR A 426 -9.28 -18.03 -0.52
C TYR A 426 -9.34 -16.70 0.22
N LEU A 427 -8.59 -15.72 -0.28
CA LEU A 427 -8.71 -14.31 0.13
C LEU A 427 -9.90 -13.68 -0.60
N TYR A 428 -10.83 -13.14 0.15
CA TYR A 428 -11.93 -12.31 -0.30
C TYR A 428 -11.55 -10.83 -0.18
N THR A 429 -11.37 -10.16 -1.32
CA THR A 429 -10.81 -8.81 -1.38
C THR A 429 -11.77 -7.71 -0.89
N GLY A 430 -13.06 -8.00 -0.86
CA GLY A 430 -14.10 -6.99 -0.65
C GLY A 430 -14.38 -6.14 -1.90
N ASP A 431 -13.66 -6.36 -2.98
CA ASP A 431 -13.89 -5.74 -4.28
C ASP A 431 -14.74 -6.67 -5.17
N MET A 432 -15.71 -6.10 -5.86
CA MET A 432 -16.59 -6.79 -6.80
C MET A 432 -16.09 -6.56 -8.21
N GLY A 433 -16.15 -7.61 -9.04
CA GLY A 433 -15.70 -7.51 -10.41
C GLY A 433 -16.10 -8.72 -11.25
N TYR A 434 -15.64 -8.76 -12.48
CA TYR A 434 -15.77 -9.90 -13.38
C TYR A 434 -14.49 -10.06 -14.21
N ILE A 435 -14.32 -11.24 -14.80
CA ILE A 435 -13.19 -11.55 -15.69
C ILE A 435 -13.74 -11.86 -17.07
N ASP A 436 -13.11 -11.31 -18.11
CA ASP A 436 -13.37 -11.65 -19.51
C ASP A 436 -12.05 -11.86 -20.28
N GLU A 437 -12.08 -11.79 -21.60
CA GLU A 437 -10.92 -11.95 -22.49
C GLU A 437 -9.92 -10.79 -22.37
N LYS A 438 -10.35 -9.63 -21.83
CA LYS A 438 -9.51 -8.44 -21.59
C LYS A 438 -8.92 -8.41 -20.17
N GLY A 439 -9.27 -9.38 -19.33
CA GLY A 439 -8.76 -9.52 -17.96
C GLY A 439 -9.80 -9.16 -16.89
N LEU A 440 -9.32 -8.66 -15.76
CA LEU A 440 -10.13 -8.28 -14.61
C LEU A 440 -10.75 -6.89 -14.80
N HIS A 441 -12.04 -6.78 -14.54
CA HIS A 441 -12.81 -5.54 -14.52
C HIS A 441 -13.37 -5.29 -13.13
N LEU A 442 -13.12 -4.10 -12.58
CA LEU A 442 -13.62 -3.71 -11.26
C LEU A 442 -15.04 -3.14 -11.41
N ALA A 443 -16.00 -3.70 -10.66
CA ALA A 443 -17.36 -3.19 -10.59
C ALA A 443 -17.59 -2.27 -9.39
N GLY A 444 -16.83 -2.44 -8.29
CA GLY A 444 -16.93 -1.60 -7.11
C GLY A 444 -16.61 -2.35 -5.82
N ARG A 445 -16.94 -1.74 -4.68
CA ARG A 445 -16.75 -2.35 -3.36
C ARG A 445 -18.02 -3.00 -2.85
N ARG A 446 -17.96 -4.24 -2.38
CA ARG A 446 -19.10 -5.01 -1.85
C ARG A 446 -19.88 -4.25 -0.77
N LYS A 447 -19.20 -3.54 0.12
CA LYS A 447 -19.83 -2.81 1.23
C LYS A 447 -20.56 -1.52 0.79
N PHE A 448 -20.24 -0.99 -0.40
CA PHE A 448 -20.89 0.19 -0.96
C PHE A 448 -21.94 -0.16 -2.02
N LEU A 449 -22.15 -1.47 -2.25
CA LEU A 449 -23.17 -1.96 -3.15
C LEU A 449 -24.55 -1.49 -2.66
N ILE A 450 -25.26 -0.75 -3.48
CA ILE A 450 -26.60 -0.25 -3.20
C ILE A 450 -27.61 -1.27 -3.75
N LYS A 451 -28.67 -1.54 -3.00
CA LYS A 451 -29.67 -2.57 -3.37
C LYS A 451 -31.09 -2.00 -3.48
N PRO A 452 -31.35 -1.06 -4.40
CA PRO A 452 -32.70 -0.55 -4.61
C PRO A 452 -33.60 -1.65 -5.20
N LYS A 453 -34.71 -1.93 -4.52
CA LYS A 453 -35.68 -2.98 -4.96
C LYS A 453 -35.05 -4.37 -5.20
N GLY A 454 -33.90 -4.67 -4.54
CA GLY A 454 -33.16 -5.91 -4.71
C GLY A 454 -32.21 -5.96 -5.91
N TYR A 455 -32.18 -4.94 -6.76
CA TYR A 455 -31.17 -4.81 -7.82
C TYR A 455 -29.83 -4.38 -7.25
N GLN A 456 -28.75 -4.79 -7.91
CA GLN A 456 -27.39 -4.38 -7.53
C GLN A 456 -26.99 -3.12 -8.32
N VAL A 457 -26.62 -2.06 -7.60
CA VAL A 457 -26.08 -0.81 -8.16
C VAL A 457 -24.70 -0.57 -7.58
N PHE A 458 -23.73 -0.48 -8.45
CA PHE A 458 -22.34 -0.21 -8.08
C PHE A 458 -22.10 1.31 -8.16
N PRO A 459 -21.76 1.99 -7.05
CA PRO A 459 -21.50 3.42 -7.05
C PRO A 459 -20.57 3.89 -8.17
N PRO A 460 -19.42 3.24 -8.46
CA PRO A 460 -18.51 3.69 -9.52
C PRO A 460 -19.15 3.75 -10.92
N GLU A 461 -20.11 2.89 -11.23
CA GLU A 461 -20.83 2.93 -12.50
C GLU A 461 -21.68 4.20 -12.63
N VAL A 462 -22.36 4.58 -11.56
CA VAL A 462 -23.19 5.79 -11.51
C VAL A 462 -22.31 7.03 -11.48
N GLU A 463 -21.21 6.99 -10.71
CA GLU A 463 -20.22 8.06 -10.64
C GLU A 463 -19.59 8.34 -12.01
N ALA A 464 -19.17 7.30 -12.72
CA ALA A 464 -18.58 7.42 -14.05
C ALA A 464 -19.54 8.10 -15.04
N HIS A 465 -20.81 7.69 -15.04
CA HIS A 465 -21.81 8.28 -15.93
C HIS A 465 -22.08 9.75 -15.58
N ILE A 466 -22.21 10.09 -14.30
CA ILE A 466 -22.40 11.47 -13.87
C ILE A 466 -21.17 12.33 -14.20
N ALA A 467 -19.98 11.79 -14.06
CA ALA A 467 -18.72 12.49 -14.35
C ALA A 467 -18.51 12.84 -15.84
N GLU A 468 -19.31 12.28 -16.77
CA GLU A 468 -19.32 12.69 -18.18
C GLU A 468 -19.74 14.16 -18.36
N LEU A 469 -20.45 14.75 -17.38
CA LEU A 469 -20.82 16.15 -17.40
C LEU A 469 -19.59 17.03 -17.14
N PRO A 470 -19.22 17.93 -18.07
CA PRO A 470 -17.94 18.65 -18.04
C PRO A 470 -17.81 19.64 -16.87
N GLN A 471 -18.93 20.00 -16.24
CA GLN A 471 -18.98 20.93 -15.10
C GLN A 471 -18.53 20.28 -13.78
N ILE A 472 -18.46 18.95 -13.71
CA ILE A 472 -18.22 18.20 -12.47
C ILE A 472 -16.72 18.12 -12.16
N GLU A 473 -16.35 18.43 -10.91
CA GLU A 473 -15.00 18.25 -10.37
C GLU A 473 -14.90 16.92 -9.61
N PHE A 474 -15.86 16.65 -8.72
CA PHE A 474 -15.94 15.39 -7.95
C PHE A 474 -17.38 14.90 -7.90
N VAL A 475 -17.52 13.57 -7.90
CA VAL A 475 -18.78 12.89 -7.66
C VAL A 475 -18.55 11.70 -6.72
N GLY A 476 -19.49 11.44 -5.83
CA GLY A 476 -19.52 10.29 -4.94
C GLY A 476 -20.95 9.80 -4.78
N VAL A 477 -21.16 8.51 -4.95
CA VAL A 477 -22.48 7.89 -4.89
C VAL A 477 -22.55 6.91 -3.72
N ILE A 478 -23.61 7.01 -2.92
CA ILE A 478 -23.86 6.11 -1.80
C ILE A 478 -25.31 5.64 -1.76
N GLY A 479 -25.53 4.53 -1.07
CA GLY A 479 -26.87 4.04 -0.75
C GLY A 479 -27.40 4.64 0.55
N ALA A 480 -28.69 4.89 0.60
CA ALA A 480 -29.35 5.32 1.81
C ALA A 480 -30.73 4.67 1.95
N LYS A 481 -31.19 4.52 3.20
CA LYS A 481 -32.48 3.89 3.50
C LYS A 481 -33.63 4.64 2.84
N HIS A 482 -34.43 3.90 2.04
CA HIS A 482 -35.58 4.42 1.34
C HIS A 482 -36.84 3.64 1.73
N ASN A 483 -37.93 4.32 2.08
CA ASN A 483 -39.13 3.67 2.63
C ASN A 483 -39.84 2.75 1.63
N VAL A 484 -39.74 3.07 0.33
CA VAL A 484 -40.41 2.29 -0.75
C VAL A 484 -39.46 1.28 -1.39
N PHE A 485 -38.19 1.64 -1.56
CA PHE A 485 -37.24 0.87 -2.37
C PHE A 485 -36.17 0.12 -1.55
N THR A 486 -36.32 0.07 -0.23
CA THR A 486 -35.33 -0.45 0.72
C THR A 486 -34.11 0.44 0.80
N GLU A 487 -33.45 0.71 -0.34
CA GLU A 487 -32.36 1.66 -0.50
C GLU A 487 -32.63 2.56 -1.71
N GLY A 488 -32.20 3.82 -1.62
CA GLY A 488 -32.18 4.78 -2.72
C GLY A 488 -30.75 5.21 -3.04
N VAL A 489 -30.50 5.62 -4.25
CA VAL A 489 -29.20 6.11 -4.73
C VAL A 489 -29.09 7.61 -4.46
N VAL A 490 -28.04 8.04 -3.76
CA VAL A 490 -27.73 9.45 -3.48
C VAL A 490 -26.43 9.82 -4.16
N ALA A 491 -26.45 10.87 -4.99
CA ALA A 491 -25.27 11.40 -5.65
C ALA A 491 -24.83 12.72 -5.01
N TYR A 492 -23.61 12.78 -4.53
CA TYR A 492 -22.94 13.98 -4.04
C TYR A 492 -22.02 14.53 -5.12
N ILE A 493 -22.15 15.81 -5.43
CA ILE A 493 -21.43 16.44 -6.54
C ILE A 493 -20.76 17.73 -6.08
N LYS A 494 -19.49 17.91 -6.49
CA LYS A 494 -18.80 19.21 -6.44
C LYS A 494 -18.56 19.68 -7.86
N LEU A 495 -18.94 20.90 -8.15
CA LEU A 495 -18.71 21.54 -9.45
C LEU A 495 -17.32 22.19 -9.50
N LYS A 496 -16.77 22.26 -10.70
CA LYS A 496 -15.59 23.09 -10.99
C LYS A 496 -15.87 24.56 -10.69
N GLU A 497 -14.86 25.31 -10.37
CA GLU A 497 -15.00 26.73 -10.06
C GLU A 497 -15.64 27.50 -11.22
N GLY A 498 -16.65 28.33 -10.88
CA GLY A 498 -17.39 29.13 -11.85
C GLY A 498 -18.40 28.36 -12.70
N GLN A 499 -18.54 27.04 -12.53
CA GLN A 499 -19.54 26.24 -13.25
C GLN A 499 -20.87 26.20 -12.51
N VAL A 500 -21.96 26.04 -13.28
CA VAL A 500 -23.32 25.90 -12.78
C VAL A 500 -23.93 24.65 -13.38
N LEU A 501 -24.62 23.87 -12.57
CA LEU A 501 -25.37 22.68 -12.96
C LEU A 501 -26.52 22.49 -11.98
N THR A 502 -27.68 22.14 -12.46
CA THR A 502 -28.89 21.91 -11.64
C THR A 502 -29.09 20.41 -11.38
N GLU A 503 -29.82 20.08 -10.32
CA GLU A 503 -30.23 18.71 -10.02
C GLU A 503 -31.01 18.09 -11.20
N GLN A 504 -31.90 18.88 -11.82
CA GLN A 504 -32.70 18.40 -12.97
C GLN A 504 -31.83 18.03 -14.18
N GLU A 505 -30.77 18.78 -14.46
CA GLU A 505 -29.85 18.46 -15.56
C GLU A 505 -29.07 17.17 -15.28
N VAL A 506 -28.62 16.95 -14.04
CA VAL A 506 -27.98 15.68 -13.64
C VAL A 506 -28.96 14.53 -13.78
N LEU A 507 -30.18 14.64 -13.25
CA LEU A 507 -31.20 13.61 -13.34
C LEU A 507 -31.62 13.35 -14.79
N GLN A 508 -31.67 14.38 -15.63
CA GLN A 508 -31.94 14.24 -17.07
C GLN A 508 -30.83 13.47 -17.77
N HIS A 509 -29.54 13.76 -17.46
CA HIS A 509 -28.40 13.01 -17.97
C HIS A 509 -28.47 11.53 -17.56
N CYS A 510 -28.80 11.27 -16.30
CA CYS A 510 -28.96 9.90 -15.79
C CYS A 510 -30.14 9.12 -16.39
N LYS A 511 -31.02 9.73 -17.20
CA LYS A 511 -32.04 8.98 -17.94
C LYS A 511 -31.49 7.98 -18.95
N GLY A 512 -30.24 8.14 -19.36
CA GLY A 512 -29.47 7.17 -20.14
C GLY A 512 -29.21 5.84 -19.42
N MET A 513 -29.32 5.82 -18.09
CA MET A 513 -29.12 4.63 -17.26
C MET A 513 -30.45 3.89 -16.98
N ALA A 514 -30.36 2.61 -16.61
CA ALA A 514 -31.49 1.85 -16.09
C ALA A 514 -32.14 2.56 -14.88
N SER A 515 -33.46 2.54 -14.78
CA SER A 515 -34.20 3.34 -13.80
C SER A 515 -33.77 3.11 -12.34
N TYR A 516 -33.42 1.87 -11.99
CA TYR A 516 -32.97 1.50 -10.63
C TYR A 516 -31.56 2.00 -10.29
N LYS A 517 -30.76 2.42 -11.28
CA LYS A 517 -29.40 2.98 -11.10
C LYS A 517 -29.41 4.50 -10.92
N ARG A 518 -30.51 5.16 -11.27
CA ARG A 518 -30.60 6.62 -11.27
C ARG A 518 -30.62 7.17 -9.84
N PRO A 519 -29.90 8.27 -9.56
CA PRO A 519 -30.01 8.92 -8.27
C PRO A 519 -31.46 9.31 -7.96
N SER A 520 -31.88 9.00 -6.75
CA SER A 520 -33.15 9.50 -6.18
C SER A 520 -32.96 10.88 -5.52
N LEU A 521 -31.70 11.25 -5.22
CA LEU A 521 -31.33 12.51 -4.64
C LEU A 521 -29.97 12.95 -5.19
N VAL A 522 -29.85 14.23 -5.57
CA VAL A 522 -28.60 14.88 -5.94
C VAL A 522 -28.30 16.01 -4.96
N VAL A 523 -27.10 16.01 -4.37
CA VAL A 523 -26.67 17.00 -3.39
C VAL A 523 -25.40 17.69 -3.87
N PHE A 524 -25.44 19.00 -4.07
CA PHE A 524 -24.24 19.77 -4.42
C PHE A 524 -23.47 20.19 -3.16
N LEU A 525 -22.15 19.96 -3.15
CA LEU A 525 -21.24 20.27 -2.05
C LEU A 525 -20.29 21.39 -2.45
N LYS A 526 -20.08 22.34 -1.55
CA LYS A 526 -19.02 23.37 -1.69
C LYS A 526 -17.63 22.75 -1.48
N GLU A 527 -17.51 21.89 -0.46
CA GLU A 527 -16.31 21.12 -0.16
C GLU A 527 -16.63 19.63 -0.24
N PHE A 528 -15.85 18.91 -1.02
CA PHE A 528 -16.05 17.47 -1.22
C PHE A 528 -15.20 16.69 -0.23
N PRO A 529 -15.76 15.73 0.52
CA PRO A 529 -14.99 14.97 1.50
C PRO A 529 -14.02 14.03 0.79
N LEU A 530 -12.73 14.26 1.02
CA LEU A 530 -11.65 13.41 0.54
C LEU A 530 -10.89 12.84 1.73
N ASN A 531 -10.50 11.58 1.63
CA ASN A 531 -9.65 10.93 2.62
C ASN A 531 -8.18 11.39 2.49
N ARG A 532 -7.30 10.90 3.37
CA ARG A 532 -5.87 11.28 3.43
C ARG A 532 -5.07 11.01 2.15
N ILE A 533 -5.59 10.20 1.25
CA ILE A 533 -4.98 9.85 -0.04
C ILE A 533 -5.76 10.45 -1.22
N ALA A 534 -6.49 11.55 -0.99
CA ALA A 534 -7.27 12.29 -1.97
C ALA A 534 -8.33 11.44 -2.73
N LYS A 535 -8.85 10.37 -2.10
CA LYS A 535 -9.99 9.60 -2.62
C LYS A 535 -11.27 10.06 -1.94
N THR A 536 -12.42 9.87 -2.60
CA THR A 536 -13.75 10.06 -2.00
C THR A 536 -13.84 9.40 -0.64
N ASP A 537 -14.18 10.17 0.37
CA ASP A 537 -14.45 9.64 1.72
C ASP A 537 -15.91 9.23 1.83
N TYR A 538 -16.19 8.00 1.44
CA TYR A 538 -17.56 7.44 1.51
C TYR A 538 -18.09 7.33 2.94
N VAL A 539 -17.22 7.26 3.94
CA VAL A 539 -17.64 7.23 5.35
C VAL A 539 -18.19 8.59 5.74
N ALA A 540 -17.47 9.66 5.40
CA ALA A 540 -17.94 11.03 5.63
C ALA A 540 -19.23 11.35 4.85
N LEU A 541 -19.40 10.80 3.63
CA LEU A 541 -20.66 10.91 2.88
C LEU A 541 -21.78 10.15 3.60
N GLN A 542 -21.51 8.94 4.10
CA GLN A 542 -22.50 8.12 4.80
C GLN A 542 -22.93 8.74 6.14
N GLU A 543 -22.03 9.40 6.88
CA GLU A 543 -22.34 10.08 8.15
C GLU A 543 -23.29 11.27 7.98
N ARG A 544 -23.28 11.91 6.81
CA ARG A 544 -24.13 13.06 6.55
C ARG A 544 -25.46 12.74 5.85
N VAL A 545 -25.58 11.56 5.23
CA VAL A 545 -26.69 11.23 4.33
C VAL A 545 -28.05 11.30 4.98
N ASP A 546 -28.18 10.87 6.23
CA ASP A 546 -29.46 10.90 6.95
C ASP A 546 -30.02 12.33 7.07
N LYS A 547 -29.15 13.31 7.36
CA LYS A 547 -29.51 14.73 7.42
C LYS A 547 -29.98 15.26 6.04
N ASP A 548 -29.27 14.91 4.98
CA ASP A 548 -29.61 15.36 3.63
C ASP A 548 -30.93 14.74 3.15
N ILE A 549 -31.20 13.46 3.52
CA ILE A 549 -32.46 12.79 3.26
C ILE A 549 -33.62 13.42 4.03
N GLU A 550 -33.44 13.74 5.31
CA GLU A 550 -34.46 14.44 6.09
C GLU A 550 -34.82 15.79 5.45
N ALA A 551 -33.83 16.52 4.99
CA ALA A 551 -34.06 17.77 4.26
C ALA A 551 -34.80 17.56 2.92
N ALA A 552 -34.53 16.47 2.23
CA ALA A 552 -35.20 16.09 0.99
C ALA A 552 -36.64 15.63 1.25
N ARG A 553 -36.90 14.85 2.31
CA ARG A 553 -38.23 14.43 2.76
C ARG A 553 -39.12 15.62 3.11
N ALA A 554 -38.57 16.60 3.82
CA ALA A 554 -39.29 17.82 4.15
C ALA A 554 -39.79 18.60 2.92
N LYS A 555 -39.13 18.38 1.77
CA LYS A 555 -39.53 18.96 0.46
C LYS A 555 -40.34 18.00 -0.41
N GLY A 556 -40.70 16.80 0.09
CA GLY A 556 -41.45 15.78 -0.65
C GLY A 556 -40.66 15.03 -1.72
N GLY A 557 -39.33 15.08 -1.69
CA GLY A 557 -38.47 14.63 -2.79
C GLY A 557 -37.84 13.22 -2.65
N TRP A 558 -37.81 12.61 -1.45
CA TRP A 558 -37.06 11.35 -1.26
C TRP A 558 -37.90 10.07 -1.37
N ASP A 559 -39.06 10.04 -0.75
CA ASP A 559 -39.94 8.84 -0.70
C ASP A 559 -41.14 8.94 -1.64
N SER A 560 -41.14 9.83 -2.63
CA SER A 560 -42.21 10.05 -3.59
C SER A 560 -42.20 9.07 -4.77
#